data_91529bee0e5703be03a146c1b6c1c1ee
#
_entry.id   91529bee0e5703be03a146c1b6c1c1ee
#
_cell.length_a   1.000
_cell.length_b   1.000
_cell.length_c   1.000
_cell.angle_alpha   90.00
_cell.angle_beta   90.00
_cell.angle_gamma   90.00
#
_symmetry.space_group_name_H-M   'P 1'
#
loop_
_entity.id
_entity.type
_entity.pdbx_description
1 polymer ?
#
loop_
_entity_poly.entity_id
_entity_poly.type
_entity_poly.pdbx_seq_one_letter_code
_entity_poly.pdbx_strand_id
1 'polypeptide(L)'
;MITKAELKQSSVVFDENGHTYRRGEEALSGVTGLIHSVLLLGIYPDASDFVKKVQIPKAGYYGTCVHKAIQAWDELGIELVTFPEKLHPTAGTLPAQDVSAELAYYRKVKPRNVKTVASEFTVDYLNFASQIDAVWCDDEDNIYLVDHKTNNLDYYPGGPDGLKEYLSWQLSCYAVMFEKQTGKKVKGLIGNWLRNGAGELWRIPRKDDEKVLKLLSTEIMPDGNGRFVYLNTEMQVYAEKVEEVKPTESDSSLVVPSDVVTTIATLLKAEKAAKAMKERLRELMEAAGVSKWECDQFTATIGKASESTTFDSKLFQADHPDLYKQYLKKTTRKGSFTQKLK
;
A
#
# COMPACT_ATOMS: atom_id res chain seq x y z
N MET A 1 -26.73 -20.28 11.01
CA MET A 1 -25.97 -19.40 10.10
C MET A 1 -26.05 -17.98 10.63
N ILE A 2 -24.90 -17.34 10.82
CA ILE A 2 -24.76 -15.99 11.34
C ILE A 2 -25.43 -14.98 10.38
N THR A 3 -26.06 -13.94 10.93
CA THR A 3 -26.69 -12.87 10.18
C THR A 3 -26.01 -11.52 10.46
N LYS A 4 -26.19 -10.52 9.58
CA LYS A 4 -25.65 -9.17 9.76
C LYS A 4 -26.10 -8.54 11.09
N ALA A 5 -27.33 -8.81 11.54
CA ALA A 5 -27.87 -8.29 12.78
C ALA A 5 -27.16 -8.81 14.03
N GLU A 6 -26.51 -9.99 13.95
CA GLU A 6 -25.73 -10.57 15.05
C GLU A 6 -24.29 -10.02 15.11
N LEU A 7 -23.86 -9.26 14.10
CA LEU A 7 -22.55 -8.61 14.07
C LEU A 7 -22.68 -7.22 14.69
N LYS A 8 -21.93 -6.97 15.77
CA LYS A 8 -21.87 -5.65 16.40
C LYS A 8 -21.34 -4.63 15.38
N GLN A 9 -22.14 -3.63 15.09
CA GLN A 9 -21.78 -2.54 14.17
C GLN A 9 -20.82 -1.56 14.83
N SER A 10 -19.93 -0.98 14.04
CA SER A 10 -19.11 0.18 14.46
C SER A 10 -19.99 1.44 14.57
N SER A 11 -19.61 2.34 15.47
CA SER A 11 -20.18 3.70 15.53
C SER A 11 -19.48 4.68 14.57
N VAL A 12 -18.49 4.21 13.80
CA VAL A 12 -17.75 5.03 12.86
C VAL A 12 -18.62 5.31 11.64
N VAL A 13 -18.64 6.58 11.24
CA VAL A 13 -19.26 7.03 10.00
C VAL A 13 -18.18 7.12 8.92
N PHE A 14 -18.46 6.50 7.79
CA PHE A 14 -17.63 6.60 6.59
C PHE A 14 -18.22 7.61 5.61
N ASP A 15 -17.42 8.59 5.18
CA ASP A 15 -17.78 9.51 4.11
C ASP A 15 -17.14 9.02 2.79
N GLU A 16 -17.99 8.56 1.88
CA GLU A 16 -17.59 8.03 0.57
C GLU A 16 -16.91 9.10 -0.30
N ASN A 17 -17.34 10.37 -0.20
CA ASN A 17 -16.80 11.45 -1.04
C ASN A 17 -15.36 11.84 -0.64
N GLY A 18 -15.11 11.92 0.66
CA GLY A 18 -13.78 12.23 1.21
C GLY A 18 -12.92 11.01 1.46
N HIS A 19 -13.50 9.82 1.39
CA HIS A 19 -12.89 8.55 1.83
C HIS A 19 -12.32 8.67 3.25
N THR A 20 -13.12 9.23 4.16
CA THR A 20 -12.73 9.54 5.53
C THR A 20 -13.61 8.83 6.55
N TYR A 21 -13.01 8.51 7.69
CA TYR A 21 -13.68 7.85 8.80
C TYR A 21 -13.76 8.78 10.00
N ARG A 22 -14.92 8.82 10.66
CA ARG A 22 -15.11 9.63 11.88
C ARG A 22 -15.85 8.85 12.96
N ARG A 23 -15.36 8.94 14.20
CA ARG A 23 -16.05 8.48 15.41
C ARG A 23 -16.47 9.71 16.20
N GLY A 24 -17.72 10.16 16.03
CA GLY A 24 -18.13 11.49 16.50
C GLY A 24 -17.31 12.60 15.87
N GLU A 25 -16.58 13.38 16.68
CA GLU A 25 -15.68 14.43 16.19
C GLU A 25 -14.28 13.94 15.85
N GLU A 26 -13.92 12.74 16.30
CA GLU A 26 -12.60 12.16 16.08
C GLU A 26 -12.45 11.66 14.64
N ALA A 27 -11.44 12.13 13.94
CA ALA A 27 -11.07 11.62 12.62
C ALA A 27 -10.15 10.40 12.79
N LEU A 28 -10.47 9.32 12.07
CA LEU A 28 -9.70 8.07 12.09
C LEU A 28 -8.99 7.85 10.76
N SER A 29 -7.83 7.21 10.82
CA SER A 29 -7.09 6.83 9.62
C SER A 29 -7.57 5.49 9.07
N GLY A 30 -7.53 5.34 7.73
CA GLY A 30 -7.75 4.05 7.08
C GLY A 30 -6.55 3.10 7.25
N VAL A 31 -6.82 1.81 7.37
CA VAL A 31 -5.79 0.75 7.42
C VAL A 31 -4.90 0.77 6.17
N THR A 32 -5.45 1.10 5.00
CA THR A 32 -4.68 1.28 3.76
C THR A 32 -3.58 2.34 3.92
N GLY A 33 -3.92 3.48 4.51
CA GLY A 33 -2.96 4.56 4.79
C GLY A 33 -1.85 4.12 5.75
N LEU A 34 -2.21 3.35 6.78
CA LEU A 34 -1.26 2.76 7.72
C LEU A 34 -0.27 1.83 7.03
N ILE A 35 -0.76 0.88 6.21
CA ILE A 35 0.08 -0.08 5.48
C ILE A 35 1.00 0.64 4.50
N HIS A 36 0.48 1.61 3.75
CA HIS A 36 1.29 2.40 2.80
C HIS A 36 2.39 3.21 3.49
N SER A 37 2.08 3.81 4.65
CA SER A 37 3.00 4.73 5.32
C SER A 37 4.01 4.02 6.22
N VAL A 38 3.63 2.94 6.88
CA VAL A 38 4.48 2.23 7.85
C VAL A 38 5.20 1.05 7.21
N LEU A 39 4.49 0.23 6.43
CA LEU A 39 5.06 -0.97 5.81
C LEU A 39 5.60 -0.70 4.40
N LEU A 40 5.27 0.44 3.81
CA LEU A 40 5.64 0.82 2.44
C LEU A 40 5.17 -0.18 1.37
N LEU A 41 4.07 -0.90 1.64
CA LEU A 41 3.48 -1.85 0.73
C LEU A 41 2.40 -1.18 -0.14
N GLY A 42 2.26 -1.64 -1.38
CA GLY A 42 1.24 -1.15 -2.32
C GLY A 42 1.43 0.28 -2.83
N ILE A 43 2.60 0.87 -2.58
CA ILE A 43 2.95 2.20 -3.07
C ILE A 43 3.69 2.12 -4.42
N TYR A 44 3.51 3.16 -5.24
CA TYR A 44 4.17 3.32 -6.54
C TYR A 44 5.15 4.51 -6.47
N PRO A 45 6.35 4.33 -5.91
CA PRO A 45 7.25 5.45 -5.61
C PRO A 45 7.70 6.20 -6.87
N ASP A 46 7.93 5.46 -7.96
CA ASP A 46 8.45 5.99 -9.22
C ASP A 46 7.33 6.33 -10.23
N ALA A 47 6.06 6.33 -9.79
CA ALA A 47 4.95 6.67 -10.66
C ALA A 47 5.01 8.13 -11.10
N SER A 48 4.94 8.35 -12.41
CA SER A 48 4.85 9.70 -12.98
C SER A 48 3.57 10.44 -12.56
N ASP A 49 3.58 11.75 -12.68
CA ASP A 49 2.39 12.58 -12.44
C ASP A 49 1.18 12.13 -13.25
N PHE A 50 1.40 11.70 -14.49
CA PHE A 50 0.33 11.16 -15.33
C PHE A 50 -0.26 9.89 -14.74
N VAL A 51 0.58 8.97 -14.25
CA VAL A 51 0.10 7.76 -13.56
C VAL A 51 -0.70 8.12 -12.33
N LYS A 52 -0.18 8.99 -11.46
CA LYS A 52 -0.82 9.41 -10.21
C LYS A 52 -2.13 10.17 -10.44
N LYS A 53 -2.15 11.11 -11.39
CA LYS A 53 -3.27 12.03 -11.60
C LYS A 53 -4.35 11.49 -12.55
N VAL A 54 -4.00 10.53 -13.42
CA VAL A 54 -4.90 10.04 -14.48
C VAL A 54 -5.13 8.54 -14.39
N GLN A 55 -4.07 7.72 -14.38
CA GLN A 55 -4.24 6.27 -14.46
C GLN A 55 -4.77 5.66 -13.15
N ILE A 56 -4.24 6.09 -12.00
CA ILE A 56 -4.72 5.59 -10.69
C ILE A 56 -6.20 5.93 -10.48
N PRO A 57 -6.70 7.16 -10.71
CA PRO A 57 -8.12 7.45 -10.62
C PRO A 57 -8.99 6.60 -11.56
N LYS A 58 -8.55 6.35 -12.80
CA LYS A 58 -9.27 5.47 -13.73
C LYS A 58 -9.36 4.04 -13.21
N ALA A 59 -8.24 3.49 -12.74
CA ALA A 59 -8.19 2.16 -12.15
C ALA A 59 -9.04 2.08 -10.87
N GLY A 60 -9.03 3.12 -10.04
CA GLY A 60 -9.87 3.23 -8.86
C GLY A 60 -11.35 3.23 -9.19
N TYR A 61 -11.78 3.97 -10.22
CA TYR A 61 -13.17 3.97 -10.66
C TYR A 61 -13.62 2.60 -11.16
N TYR A 62 -12.79 1.94 -11.98
CA TYR A 62 -13.07 0.56 -12.39
C TYR A 62 -13.22 -0.39 -11.19
N GLY A 63 -12.30 -0.33 -10.21
CA GLY A 63 -12.41 -1.11 -8.99
C GLY A 63 -13.70 -0.84 -8.22
N THR A 64 -14.07 0.43 -8.04
CA THR A 64 -15.33 0.82 -7.40
C THR A 64 -16.55 0.23 -8.12
N CYS A 65 -16.55 0.20 -9.45
CA CYS A 65 -17.65 -0.41 -10.21
C CYS A 65 -17.76 -1.93 -9.97
N VAL A 66 -16.62 -2.63 -9.94
CA VAL A 66 -16.59 -4.07 -9.63
C VAL A 66 -17.11 -4.35 -8.22
N HIS A 67 -16.66 -3.59 -7.22
CA HIS A 67 -17.14 -3.74 -5.84
C HIS A 67 -18.65 -3.51 -5.73
N LYS A 68 -19.17 -2.45 -6.34
CA LYS A 68 -20.62 -2.14 -6.34
C LYS A 68 -21.43 -3.21 -7.06
N ALA A 69 -20.92 -3.80 -8.14
CA ALA A 69 -21.58 -4.91 -8.83
C ALA A 69 -21.67 -6.16 -7.96
N ILE A 70 -20.57 -6.52 -7.28
CA ILE A 70 -20.53 -7.66 -6.37
C ILE A 70 -21.45 -7.43 -5.18
N GLN A 71 -21.41 -6.25 -4.57
CA GLN A 71 -22.27 -5.88 -3.46
C GLN A 71 -23.75 -5.96 -3.84
N ALA A 72 -24.15 -5.37 -4.97
CA ALA A 72 -25.55 -5.40 -5.45
C ALA A 72 -26.03 -6.84 -5.69
N TRP A 73 -25.16 -7.69 -6.23
CA TRP A 73 -25.45 -9.11 -6.39
C TRP A 73 -25.60 -9.84 -5.06
N ASP A 74 -24.66 -9.66 -4.15
CA ASP A 74 -24.62 -10.39 -2.88
C ASP A 74 -25.74 -10.00 -1.91
N GLU A 75 -26.09 -8.71 -1.87
CA GLU A 75 -27.13 -8.19 -0.97
C GLU A 75 -28.54 -8.26 -1.56
N LEU A 76 -28.69 -8.03 -2.86
CA LEU A 76 -29.98 -7.81 -3.50
C LEU A 76 -30.29 -8.79 -4.62
N GLY A 77 -29.31 -9.59 -5.09
CA GLY A 77 -29.46 -10.44 -6.27
C GLY A 77 -29.59 -9.66 -7.58
N ILE A 78 -29.17 -8.39 -7.60
CA ILE A 78 -29.29 -7.49 -8.75
C ILE A 78 -28.00 -7.51 -9.56
N GLU A 79 -28.12 -7.63 -10.89
CA GLU A 79 -27.00 -7.49 -11.82
C GLU A 79 -26.77 -6.01 -12.19
N LEU A 80 -26.08 -5.27 -11.32
CA LEU A 80 -25.63 -3.90 -11.58
C LEU A 80 -24.24 -3.96 -12.23
N VAL A 81 -24.17 -4.02 -13.56
CA VAL A 81 -22.91 -4.25 -14.27
C VAL A 81 -22.45 -3.09 -15.14
N THR A 82 -23.32 -2.13 -15.45
CA THR A 82 -22.98 -0.96 -16.26
C THR A 82 -22.96 0.30 -15.42
N PHE A 83 -21.92 1.09 -15.56
CA PHE A 83 -21.73 2.35 -14.81
C PHE A 83 -21.43 3.47 -15.79
N PRO A 84 -22.06 4.66 -15.63
CA PRO A 84 -21.85 5.79 -16.53
C PRO A 84 -20.43 6.36 -16.40
N GLU A 85 -20.05 7.22 -17.30
CA GLU A 85 -18.87 8.06 -17.15
C GLU A 85 -19.00 8.97 -15.91
N LYS A 86 -17.86 9.32 -15.31
CA LYS A 86 -17.80 10.17 -14.11
C LYS A 86 -16.72 11.23 -14.27
N LEU A 87 -17.00 12.47 -13.89
CA LEU A 87 -15.98 13.52 -13.82
C LEU A 87 -15.09 13.33 -12.58
N HIS A 88 -13.78 13.48 -12.78
CA HIS A 88 -12.80 13.45 -11.72
C HIS A 88 -11.93 14.72 -11.76
N PRO A 89 -11.61 15.35 -10.62
CA PRO A 89 -10.93 16.65 -10.58
C PRO A 89 -9.58 16.70 -11.32
N THR A 90 -8.82 15.61 -11.32
CA THR A 90 -7.49 15.57 -11.94
C THR A 90 -7.42 14.72 -13.20
N ALA A 91 -8.24 13.66 -13.29
CA ALA A 91 -8.20 12.71 -14.42
C ALA A 91 -9.13 13.08 -15.59
N GLY A 92 -9.93 14.13 -15.43
CA GLY A 92 -10.97 14.48 -16.40
C GLY A 92 -12.11 13.45 -16.40
N THR A 93 -12.60 13.07 -17.57
CA THR A 93 -13.66 12.07 -17.68
C THR A 93 -13.12 10.66 -17.43
N LEU A 94 -13.63 9.99 -16.40
CA LEU A 94 -13.47 8.56 -16.18
C LEU A 94 -14.46 7.83 -17.10
N PRO A 95 -14.02 6.87 -17.93
CA PRO A 95 -14.90 6.25 -18.92
C PRO A 95 -15.98 5.41 -18.25
N ALA A 96 -17.12 5.25 -18.94
CA ALA A 96 -18.14 4.29 -18.56
C ALA A 96 -17.54 2.88 -18.43
N GLN A 97 -18.06 2.09 -17.50
CA GLN A 97 -17.56 0.74 -17.21
C GLN A 97 -18.67 -0.29 -17.47
N ASP A 98 -18.29 -1.40 -18.06
CA ASP A 98 -19.05 -2.65 -18.07
C ASP A 98 -18.23 -3.71 -17.35
N VAL A 99 -18.74 -4.18 -16.22
CA VAL A 99 -18.08 -5.16 -15.33
C VAL A 99 -18.85 -6.49 -15.29
N SER A 100 -19.61 -6.78 -16.34
CA SER A 100 -20.39 -8.01 -16.47
C SER A 100 -19.52 -9.27 -16.42
N ALA A 101 -18.32 -9.20 -17.03
CA ALA A 101 -17.37 -10.30 -17.04
C ALA A 101 -16.80 -10.59 -15.65
N GLU A 102 -16.49 -9.56 -14.86
CA GLU A 102 -16.01 -9.68 -13.48
C GLU A 102 -17.10 -10.28 -12.58
N LEU A 103 -18.34 -9.80 -12.69
CA LEU A 103 -19.45 -10.33 -11.92
C LEU A 103 -19.75 -11.79 -12.29
N ALA A 104 -19.72 -12.13 -13.58
CA ALA A 104 -19.91 -13.51 -14.05
C ALA A 104 -18.81 -14.43 -13.49
N TYR A 105 -17.56 -13.96 -13.49
CA TYR A 105 -16.44 -14.70 -12.90
C TYR A 105 -16.62 -14.86 -11.39
N TYR A 106 -16.94 -13.79 -10.67
CA TYR A 106 -17.21 -13.83 -9.22
C TYR A 106 -18.26 -14.88 -8.85
N ARG A 107 -19.39 -14.89 -9.55
CA ARG A 107 -20.47 -15.87 -9.36
C ARG A 107 -20.03 -17.32 -9.59
N LYS A 108 -19.10 -17.52 -10.51
CA LYS A 108 -18.54 -18.85 -10.83
C LYS A 108 -17.59 -19.35 -9.73
N VAL A 109 -16.77 -18.47 -9.14
CA VAL A 109 -15.70 -18.86 -8.22
C VAL A 109 -16.09 -18.77 -6.75
N LYS A 110 -17.10 -17.98 -6.40
CA LYS A 110 -17.63 -17.94 -5.04
C LYS A 110 -18.09 -19.34 -4.61
N PRO A 111 -17.60 -19.89 -3.48
CA PRO A 111 -17.99 -21.23 -3.04
C PRO A 111 -19.48 -21.30 -2.77
N ARG A 112 -20.12 -22.42 -3.16
CA ARG A 112 -21.57 -22.58 -3.04
C ARG A 112 -22.07 -22.71 -1.61
N ASN A 113 -21.20 -23.14 -0.70
CA ASN A 113 -21.47 -23.32 0.72
C ASN A 113 -21.20 -22.05 1.55
N VAL A 114 -20.92 -20.90 0.92
CA VAL A 114 -20.74 -19.65 1.63
C VAL A 114 -21.78 -18.62 1.20
N LYS A 115 -22.24 -17.82 2.17
CA LYS A 115 -23.11 -16.66 1.94
C LYS A 115 -22.40 -15.40 2.40
N THR A 116 -22.65 -14.29 1.73
CA THR A 116 -22.26 -12.97 2.20
C THR A 116 -23.21 -12.54 3.32
N VAL A 117 -22.67 -12.36 4.51
CA VAL A 117 -23.38 -11.92 5.70
C VAL A 117 -23.46 -10.39 5.75
N ALA A 118 -22.40 -9.74 5.31
CA ALA A 118 -22.33 -8.29 5.21
C ALA A 118 -21.35 -7.88 4.09
N SER A 119 -21.68 -6.78 3.40
CA SER A 119 -20.78 -6.08 2.50
C SER A 119 -20.43 -4.72 3.07
N GLU A 120 -19.26 -4.18 2.71
CA GLU A 120 -18.76 -2.88 3.19
C GLU A 120 -18.89 -2.74 4.72
N PHE A 121 -18.49 -3.81 5.42
CA PHE A 121 -18.65 -3.87 6.87
C PHE A 121 -17.60 -3.04 7.57
N THR A 122 -18.03 -1.93 8.21
CA THR A 122 -17.13 -1.03 8.91
C THR A 122 -16.62 -1.64 10.21
N VAL A 123 -15.29 -1.66 10.35
CA VAL A 123 -14.57 -2.06 11.55
C VAL A 123 -13.68 -0.94 12.03
N ASP A 124 -13.50 -0.84 13.36
CA ASP A 124 -12.61 0.15 13.95
C ASP A 124 -11.86 -0.40 15.18
N TYR A 125 -10.68 0.13 15.38
CA TYR A 125 -9.88 -0.13 16.57
C TYR A 125 -8.85 0.98 16.77
N LEU A 126 -8.78 1.53 18.00
CA LEU A 126 -7.95 2.69 18.34
C LEU A 126 -8.17 3.84 17.33
N ASN A 127 -7.12 4.27 16.67
CA ASN A 127 -7.11 5.41 15.74
C ASN A 127 -7.44 5.01 14.28
N PHE A 128 -7.81 3.75 14.05
CA PHE A 128 -7.99 3.21 12.70
C PHE A 128 -9.40 2.70 12.48
N ALA A 129 -9.88 2.92 11.25
CA ALA A 129 -11.11 2.33 10.76
C ALA A 129 -10.93 1.84 9.32
N SER A 130 -11.79 0.93 8.89
CA SER A 130 -11.81 0.45 7.50
C SER A 130 -13.14 -0.19 7.19
N GLN A 131 -13.39 -0.41 5.90
CA GLN A 131 -14.49 -1.25 5.43
C GLN A 131 -13.95 -2.56 4.90
N ILE A 132 -14.59 -3.66 5.31
CA ILE A 132 -14.32 -5.01 4.79
C ILE A 132 -15.27 -5.21 3.62
N ASP A 133 -14.74 -5.50 2.43
CA ASP A 133 -15.55 -5.61 1.20
C ASP A 133 -16.66 -6.66 1.35
N ALA A 134 -16.33 -7.84 1.89
CA ALA A 134 -17.35 -8.83 2.22
C ALA A 134 -16.98 -9.69 3.45
N VAL A 135 -17.98 -9.98 4.26
CA VAL A 135 -17.92 -10.99 5.32
C VAL A 135 -18.70 -12.21 4.85
N TRP A 136 -18.00 -13.30 4.59
CA TRP A 136 -18.60 -14.57 4.21
C TRP A 136 -18.78 -15.47 5.43
N CYS A 137 -19.83 -16.29 5.40
CA CYS A 137 -20.09 -17.32 6.40
C CYS A 137 -20.44 -18.63 5.67
N ASP A 138 -19.82 -19.73 6.07
CA ASP A 138 -20.17 -21.05 5.56
C ASP A 138 -21.30 -21.72 6.36
N ASP A 139 -21.69 -22.92 5.95
CA ASP A 139 -22.77 -23.66 6.57
C ASP A 139 -22.46 -24.15 8.02
N GLU A 140 -21.17 -24.06 8.43
CA GLU A 140 -20.69 -24.38 9.78
C GLU A 140 -20.51 -23.13 10.67
N ASP A 141 -21.01 -21.97 10.22
CA ASP A 141 -20.85 -20.66 10.87
C ASP A 141 -19.39 -20.15 10.97
N ASN A 142 -18.49 -20.69 10.15
CA ASN A 142 -17.14 -20.13 10.03
C ASN A 142 -17.16 -18.83 9.24
N ILE A 143 -16.47 -17.82 9.76
CA ILE A 143 -16.38 -16.48 9.16
C ILE A 143 -15.11 -16.35 8.36
N TYR A 144 -15.23 -15.78 7.14
CA TYR A 144 -14.13 -15.45 6.26
C TYR A 144 -14.23 -13.97 5.89
N LEU A 145 -13.11 -13.24 5.98
CA LEU A 145 -13.04 -11.87 5.50
C LEU A 145 -12.50 -11.87 4.07
N VAL A 146 -13.18 -11.14 3.21
CA VAL A 146 -12.87 -11.08 1.79
C VAL A 146 -12.55 -9.65 1.38
N ASP A 147 -11.53 -9.50 0.57
CA ASP A 147 -11.16 -8.22 -0.05
C ASP A 147 -11.04 -8.43 -1.57
N HIS A 148 -11.75 -7.61 -2.32
CA HIS A 148 -11.77 -7.65 -3.78
C HIS A 148 -10.70 -6.74 -4.37
N LYS A 149 -9.91 -7.25 -5.30
CA LYS A 149 -8.85 -6.49 -5.95
C LYS A 149 -8.95 -6.56 -7.47
N THR A 150 -8.76 -5.41 -8.11
CA THR A 150 -8.81 -5.27 -9.57
C THR A 150 -7.50 -4.74 -10.15
N ASN A 151 -6.42 -4.81 -9.36
CA ASN A 151 -5.10 -4.32 -9.74
C ASN A 151 -4.59 -5.03 -11.00
N ASN A 152 -3.91 -4.29 -11.87
CA ASN A 152 -3.11 -4.91 -12.92
C ASN A 152 -1.82 -5.46 -12.31
N LEU A 153 -1.71 -6.78 -12.25
CA LEU A 153 -0.61 -7.48 -11.60
C LEU A 153 0.74 -7.25 -12.28
N ASP A 154 0.75 -6.98 -13.60
CA ASP A 154 1.98 -6.70 -14.33
C ASP A 154 2.65 -5.39 -13.88
N TYR A 155 1.87 -4.47 -13.35
CA TYR A 155 2.35 -3.16 -12.88
C TYR A 155 2.27 -3.01 -11.36
N TYR A 156 1.77 -4.02 -10.64
CA TYR A 156 1.71 -3.95 -9.19
C TYR A 156 3.11 -4.16 -8.59
N PRO A 157 3.52 -3.38 -7.58
CA PRO A 157 4.81 -3.56 -6.92
C PRO A 157 4.97 -4.97 -6.34
N GLY A 158 5.94 -5.73 -6.85
CA GLY A 158 6.12 -7.14 -6.49
C GLY A 158 5.15 -8.12 -7.16
N GLY A 159 4.36 -7.66 -8.14
CA GLY A 159 3.42 -8.50 -8.88
C GLY A 159 2.36 -9.16 -8.00
N PRO A 160 1.92 -10.39 -8.34
CA PRO A 160 0.93 -11.13 -7.54
C PRO A 160 1.34 -11.34 -6.09
N ASP A 161 2.62 -11.64 -5.84
CA ASP A 161 3.11 -11.90 -4.48
C ASP A 161 3.16 -10.63 -3.64
N GLY A 162 3.53 -9.50 -4.25
CA GLY A 162 3.44 -8.19 -3.59
C GLY A 162 2.01 -7.82 -3.22
N LEU A 163 1.01 -8.14 -4.06
CA LEU A 163 -0.39 -7.92 -3.73
C LEU A 163 -0.88 -8.87 -2.62
N LYS A 164 -0.47 -10.14 -2.65
CA LYS A 164 -0.81 -11.09 -1.57
C LYS A 164 -0.20 -10.68 -0.23
N GLU A 165 1.05 -10.19 -0.24
CA GLU A 165 1.69 -9.66 0.97
C GLU A 165 0.95 -8.43 1.51
N TYR A 166 0.57 -7.50 0.65
CA TYR A 166 -0.26 -6.36 1.02
C TYR A 166 -1.60 -6.81 1.64
N LEU A 167 -2.30 -7.75 0.98
CA LEU A 167 -3.56 -8.31 1.47
C LEU A 167 -3.40 -9.05 2.80
N SER A 168 -2.28 -9.72 3.00
CA SER A 168 -1.98 -10.43 4.25
C SER A 168 -1.98 -9.45 5.44
N TRP A 169 -1.36 -8.30 5.32
CA TRP A 169 -1.40 -7.26 6.33
C TRP A 169 -2.78 -6.60 6.45
N GLN A 170 -3.39 -6.22 5.33
CA GLN A 170 -4.69 -5.54 5.30
C GLN A 170 -5.78 -6.40 5.96
N LEU A 171 -5.95 -7.63 5.49
CA LEU A 171 -6.97 -8.54 6.02
C LEU A 171 -6.66 -9.01 7.45
N SER A 172 -5.39 -9.09 7.86
CA SER A 172 -5.06 -9.41 9.26
C SER A 172 -5.42 -8.26 10.19
N CYS A 173 -5.21 -7.00 9.78
CA CYS A 173 -5.71 -5.85 10.53
C CYS A 173 -7.24 -5.91 10.64
N TYR A 174 -7.93 -6.18 9.54
CA TYR A 174 -9.38 -6.32 9.53
C TYR A 174 -9.85 -7.45 10.46
N ALA A 175 -9.17 -8.59 10.46
CA ALA A 175 -9.52 -9.72 11.33
C ALA A 175 -9.39 -9.37 12.81
N VAL A 176 -8.31 -8.72 13.23
CA VAL A 176 -8.12 -8.28 14.62
C VAL A 176 -9.20 -7.25 15.00
N MET A 177 -9.47 -6.27 14.14
CA MET A 177 -10.50 -5.25 14.37
C MET A 177 -11.89 -5.89 14.46
N PHE A 178 -12.23 -6.76 13.51
CA PHE A 178 -13.50 -7.47 13.45
C PHE A 178 -13.72 -8.35 14.70
N GLU A 179 -12.71 -9.14 15.08
CA GLU A 179 -12.79 -10.02 16.25
C GLU A 179 -12.97 -9.24 17.56
N LYS A 180 -12.27 -8.10 17.68
CA LYS A 180 -12.41 -7.21 18.85
C LYS A 180 -13.78 -6.54 18.91
N GLN A 181 -14.30 -6.11 17.76
CA GLN A 181 -15.59 -5.44 17.66
C GLN A 181 -16.77 -6.39 17.87
N THR A 182 -16.74 -7.56 17.23
CA THR A 182 -17.90 -8.47 17.16
C THR A 182 -17.84 -9.62 18.18
N GLY A 183 -16.67 -9.95 18.71
CA GLY A 183 -16.41 -11.13 19.52
C GLY A 183 -16.42 -12.44 18.72
N LYS A 184 -16.59 -12.39 17.39
CA LYS A 184 -16.62 -13.57 16.51
C LYS A 184 -15.22 -13.85 15.98
N LYS A 185 -14.84 -15.13 15.86
CA LYS A 185 -13.54 -15.52 15.33
C LYS A 185 -13.54 -15.61 13.81
N VAL A 186 -12.47 -15.12 13.19
CA VAL A 186 -12.23 -15.21 11.75
C VAL A 186 -11.49 -16.50 11.44
N LYS A 187 -12.08 -17.36 10.63
CA LYS A 187 -11.54 -18.66 10.21
C LYS A 187 -10.50 -18.54 9.10
N GLY A 188 -10.68 -17.56 8.22
CA GLY A 188 -9.79 -17.40 7.08
C GLY A 188 -9.91 -16.05 6.38
N LEU A 189 -8.87 -15.71 5.63
CA LEU A 189 -8.73 -14.48 4.88
C LEU A 189 -8.68 -14.83 3.39
N ILE A 190 -9.44 -14.11 2.59
CA ILE A 190 -9.60 -14.38 1.15
C ILE A 190 -9.31 -13.12 0.36
N GLY A 191 -8.33 -13.18 -0.52
CA GLY A 191 -8.15 -12.21 -1.58
C GLY A 191 -8.90 -12.67 -2.82
N ASN A 192 -9.80 -11.86 -3.33
CA ASN A 192 -10.52 -12.13 -4.56
C ASN A 192 -10.03 -11.18 -5.64
N TRP A 193 -9.08 -11.61 -6.44
CA TRP A 193 -8.58 -10.82 -7.56
C TRP A 193 -9.43 -11.05 -8.80
N LEU A 194 -9.88 -9.96 -9.43
CA LEU A 194 -10.79 -9.95 -10.60
C LEU A 194 -10.35 -8.88 -11.58
N ARG A 195 -10.12 -9.24 -12.84
CA ARG A 195 -9.81 -8.28 -13.88
C ARG A 195 -10.07 -8.84 -15.28
N ASN A 196 -10.76 -8.08 -16.13
CA ASN A 196 -11.01 -8.41 -17.54
C ASN A 196 -11.62 -9.82 -17.71
N GLY A 197 -12.58 -10.20 -16.87
CA GLY A 197 -13.23 -11.51 -16.90
C GLY A 197 -12.37 -12.69 -16.44
N ALA A 198 -11.16 -12.43 -15.95
CA ALA A 198 -10.29 -13.40 -15.29
C ALA A 198 -10.20 -13.11 -13.79
N GLY A 199 -9.66 -14.06 -13.02
CA GLY A 199 -9.41 -13.82 -11.60
C GLY A 199 -8.92 -15.06 -10.88
N GLU A 200 -8.70 -14.90 -9.60
CA GLU A 200 -8.30 -15.96 -8.67
C GLU A 200 -8.84 -15.68 -7.27
N LEU A 201 -9.22 -16.75 -6.56
CA LEU A 201 -9.43 -16.71 -5.12
C LEU A 201 -8.17 -17.18 -4.42
N TRP A 202 -7.58 -16.31 -3.63
CA TRP A 202 -6.38 -16.59 -2.85
C TRP A 202 -6.75 -16.81 -1.39
N ARG A 203 -6.25 -17.89 -0.81
CA ARG A 203 -6.20 -18.01 0.65
C ARG A 203 -5.01 -17.17 1.13
N ILE A 204 -5.31 -16.13 1.89
CA ILE A 204 -4.33 -15.18 2.38
C ILE A 204 -3.84 -15.63 3.76
N PRO A 205 -2.53 -15.76 3.99
CA PRO A 205 -2.00 -16.08 5.30
C PRO A 205 -2.27 -14.94 6.29
N ARG A 206 -2.73 -15.28 7.50
CA ARG A 206 -2.90 -14.32 8.59
C ARG A 206 -1.54 -14.01 9.21
N LYS A 207 -1.26 -12.74 9.38
CA LYS A 207 -0.08 -12.25 10.13
C LYS A 207 -0.27 -12.52 11.62
N ASP A 208 0.83 -12.58 12.31
CA ASP A 208 0.85 -12.72 13.77
C ASP A 208 0.08 -11.57 14.44
N ASP A 209 -0.83 -11.91 15.37
CA ASP A 209 -1.72 -10.93 15.98
C ASP A 209 -0.98 -9.89 16.83
N GLU A 210 0.19 -10.23 17.44
CA GLU A 210 0.98 -9.26 18.21
C GLU A 210 1.57 -8.21 17.29
N LYS A 211 2.09 -8.63 16.12
CA LYS A 211 2.60 -7.71 15.09
C LYS A 211 1.50 -6.80 14.57
N VAL A 212 0.31 -7.37 14.30
CA VAL A 212 -0.86 -6.61 13.83
C VAL A 212 -1.32 -5.60 14.87
N LEU A 213 -1.42 -6.01 16.15
CA LEU A 213 -1.79 -5.11 17.25
C LEU A 213 -0.77 -4.00 17.42
N LYS A 214 0.52 -4.30 17.29
CA LYS A 214 1.57 -3.28 17.35
C LYS A 214 1.42 -2.30 16.17
N LEU A 215 1.14 -2.77 14.95
CA LEU A 215 0.87 -1.91 13.81
C LEU A 215 -0.35 -1.02 14.03
N LEU A 216 -1.46 -1.57 14.54
CA LEU A 216 -2.68 -0.82 14.87
C LEU A 216 -2.54 0.11 16.09
N SER A 217 -1.47 -0.02 16.88
CA SER A 217 -1.15 0.92 17.96
C SER A 217 -0.27 2.10 17.52
N THR A 218 0.02 2.21 16.22
CA THR A 218 0.75 3.36 15.68
C THR A 218 0.01 4.65 16.01
N GLU A 219 0.71 5.59 16.60
CA GLU A 219 0.18 6.92 16.86
C GLU A 219 0.04 7.70 15.57
N ILE A 220 -1.05 8.45 15.45
CA ILE A 220 -1.32 9.29 14.28
C ILE A 220 -1.61 10.72 14.72
N MET A 221 -1.29 11.66 13.84
CA MET A 221 -1.63 13.07 14.00
C MET A 221 -2.22 13.61 12.69
N PRO A 222 -3.38 14.30 12.71
CA PRO A 222 -3.90 14.97 11.53
C PRO A 222 -2.92 16.03 11.01
N ASP A 223 -2.72 16.06 9.69
CA ASP A 223 -1.83 17.05 9.03
C ASP A 223 -2.52 18.39 8.70
N GLY A 224 -3.76 18.56 9.12
CA GLY A 224 -4.59 19.73 8.81
C GLY A 224 -5.21 19.76 7.41
N ASN A 225 -4.81 18.84 6.53
CA ASN A 225 -5.29 18.73 5.14
C ASN A 225 -6.14 17.46 4.91
N GLY A 226 -6.66 16.87 5.99
CA GLY A 226 -7.46 15.63 5.93
C GLY A 226 -6.64 14.36 5.79
N ARG A 227 -5.31 14.43 5.99
CA ARG A 227 -4.39 13.28 6.01
C ARG A 227 -3.81 13.10 7.40
N PHE A 228 -3.08 11.99 7.59
CA PHE A 228 -2.44 11.66 8.85
C PHE A 228 -0.93 11.49 8.69
N VAL A 229 -0.20 11.97 9.68
CA VAL A 229 1.21 11.64 9.92
C VAL A 229 1.23 10.49 10.90
N TYR A 230 2.01 9.46 10.61
CA TYR A 230 2.16 8.26 11.44
C TYR A 230 3.44 8.39 12.26
N LEU A 231 3.30 8.27 13.57
CA LEU A 231 4.37 8.46 14.55
C LEU A 231 4.81 7.11 15.13
N ASN A 232 5.98 7.07 15.78
CA ASN A 232 6.51 5.89 16.48
C ASN A 232 6.52 4.60 15.65
N THR A 233 6.91 4.72 14.37
CA THR A 233 6.97 3.60 13.44
C THR A 233 8.28 2.83 13.62
N GLU A 234 8.28 1.79 14.44
CA GLU A 234 9.42 0.87 14.54
C GLU A 234 9.36 -0.16 13.39
N MET A 235 9.97 0.17 12.27
CA MET A 235 10.00 -0.68 11.06
C MET A 235 10.54 -2.09 11.31
N GLN A 236 11.42 -2.26 12.29
CA GLN A 236 12.06 -3.55 12.62
C GLN A 236 11.09 -4.64 13.04
N VAL A 237 9.92 -4.28 13.60
CA VAL A 237 8.93 -5.25 14.09
C VAL A 237 8.23 -6.00 12.97
N TYR A 238 8.17 -5.38 11.80
CA TYR A 238 7.43 -5.90 10.65
C TYR A 238 8.33 -6.62 9.62
N ALA A 239 9.66 -6.60 9.82
CA ALA A 239 10.56 -7.38 8.98
C ALA A 239 10.29 -8.88 9.24
N GLU A 240 9.78 -9.58 8.24
CA GLU A 240 9.74 -11.04 8.30
C GLU A 240 11.16 -11.59 8.32
N LYS A 241 11.36 -12.76 8.99
CA LYS A 241 12.62 -13.48 8.86
C LYS A 241 12.84 -13.74 7.37
N VAL A 242 13.86 -13.13 6.82
CA VAL A 242 14.27 -13.40 5.45
C VAL A 242 14.63 -14.89 5.42
N GLU A 243 13.94 -15.68 4.59
CA GLU A 243 14.33 -17.06 4.32
C GLU A 243 15.81 -17.06 3.91
N GLU A 244 16.56 -18.03 4.41
CA GLU A 244 18.00 -18.18 4.12
C GLU A 244 18.23 -18.04 2.62
N VAL A 245 18.89 -16.96 2.22
CA VAL A 245 19.28 -16.74 0.83
C VAL A 245 20.32 -17.81 0.49
N LYS A 246 19.93 -18.82 -0.30
CA LYS A 246 20.89 -19.77 -0.85
C LYS A 246 21.92 -19.00 -1.65
N PRO A 247 23.21 -19.21 -1.39
CA PRO A 247 24.27 -18.54 -2.15
C PRO A 247 24.12 -18.86 -3.63
N THR A 248 24.07 -17.86 -4.49
CA THR A 248 24.30 -18.07 -5.92
C THR A 248 25.76 -18.44 -6.09
N GLU A 249 26.03 -19.52 -6.81
CA GLU A 249 27.39 -20.01 -7.13
C GLU A 249 28.15 -18.98 -7.98
N SER A 250 28.67 -17.95 -7.34
CA SER A 250 29.70 -17.09 -7.94
C SER A 250 30.65 -16.66 -6.84
N ASP A 251 31.71 -17.41 -6.78
CA ASP A 251 32.97 -17.04 -6.14
C ASP A 251 32.93 -16.61 -4.66
N SER A 252 33.35 -17.56 -3.87
CA SER A 252 33.92 -17.50 -2.54
C SER A 252 33.11 -18.11 -1.41
N SER A 253 33.80 -18.92 -0.67
CA SER A 253 33.46 -19.76 0.46
C SER A 253 32.99 -19.06 1.75
N LEU A 254 32.47 -17.85 1.68
CA LEU A 254 31.97 -17.10 2.84
C LEU A 254 30.44 -17.04 2.82
N VAL A 255 29.83 -17.87 3.63
CA VAL A 255 28.39 -17.74 3.96
C VAL A 255 28.21 -16.45 4.77
N VAL A 256 27.40 -15.51 4.24
CA VAL A 256 27.06 -14.29 4.98
C VAL A 256 26.14 -14.71 6.14
N PRO A 257 26.46 -14.39 7.38
CA PRO A 257 25.60 -14.69 8.54
C PRO A 257 24.19 -14.10 8.35
N SER A 258 23.17 -14.84 8.77
CA SER A 258 21.76 -14.47 8.58
C SER A 258 21.38 -13.14 9.27
N ASP A 259 22.01 -12.84 10.39
CA ASP A 259 21.87 -11.58 11.11
C ASP A 259 22.43 -10.40 10.31
N VAL A 260 23.54 -10.58 9.60
CA VAL A 260 24.12 -9.57 8.70
C VAL A 260 23.19 -9.32 7.51
N VAL A 261 22.65 -10.38 6.90
CA VAL A 261 21.67 -10.25 5.79
C VAL A 261 20.45 -9.49 6.23
N THR A 262 19.89 -9.84 7.39
CA THR A 262 18.72 -9.18 7.98
C THR A 262 19.02 -7.70 8.30
N THR A 263 20.19 -7.42 8.86
CA THR A 263 20.62 -6.06 9.19
C THR A 263 20.77 -5.20 7.94
N ILE A 264 21.42 -5.72 6.87
CA ILE A 264 21.57 -5.00 5.61
C ILE A 264 20.23 -4.75 4.94
N ALA A 265 19.34 -5.75 4.89
CA ALA A 265 18.01 -5.58 4.31
C ALA A 265 17.19 -4.51 5.05
N THR A 266 17.28 -4.49 6.38
CA THR A 266 16.63 -3.48 7.24
C THR A 266 17.20 -2.09 7.00
N LEU A 267 18.54 -1.97 6.92
CA LEU A 267 19.22 -0.71 6.62
C LEU A 267 18.78 -0.13 5.28
N LEU A 268 18.79 -0.95 4.22
CA LEU A 268 18.40 -0.51 2.88
C LEU A 268 16.93 -0.07 2.79
N LYS A 269 16.03 -0.78 3.50
CA LYS A 269 14.63 -0.36 3.61
C LYS A 269 14.51 0.98 4.36
N ALA A 270 15.23 1.14 5.46
CA ALA A 270 15.25 2.39 6.23
C ALA A 270 15.81 3.56 5.43
N GLU A 271 16.89 3.38 4.67
CA GLU A 271 17.46 4.41 3.78
C GLU A 271 16.46 4.82 2.70
N LYS A 272 15.77 3.86 2.08
CA LYS A 272 14.72 4.14 1.09
C LYS A 272 13.57 4.93 1.69
N ALA A 273 13.11 4.54 2.87
CA ALA A 273 12.05 5.25 3.60
C ALA A 273 12.48 6.67 3.99
N ALA A 274 13.70 6.83 4.50
CA ALA A 274 14.24 8.14 4.87
C ALA A 274 14.35 9.07 3.66
N LYS A 275 14.74 8.54 2.49
CA LYS A 275 14.79 9.31 1.24
C LYS A 275 13.40 9.80 0.82
N ALA A 276 12.40 8.90 0.85
CA ALA A 276 11.03 9.25 0.52
C ALA A 276 10.44 10.29 1.48
N MET A 277 10.73 10.17 2.78
CA MET A 277 10.29 11.14 3.78
C MET A 277 10.94 12.50 3.61
N LYS A 278 12.24 12.55 3.27
CA LYS A 278 12.95 13.82 2.99
C LYS A 278 12.35 14.53 1.79
N GLU A 279 12.05 13.81 0.71
CA GLU A 279 11.41 14.40 -0.46
C GLU A 279 10.02 14.94 -0.14
N ARG A 280 9.23 14.18 0.60
CA ARG A 280 7.91 14.62 1.06
C ARG A 280 7.97 15.85 1.97
N LEU A 281 8.96 15.89 2.88
CA LEU A 281 9.17 17.06 3.73
C LEU A 281 9.50 18.30 2.89
N ARG A 282 10.33 18.13 1.87
CA ARG A 282 10.65 19.18 0.91
C ARG A 282 9.40 19.68 0.18
N GLU A 283 8.59 18.77 -0.37
CA GLU A 283 7.32 19.12 -1.04
C GLU A 283 6.41 19.93 -0.12
N LEU A 284 6.28 19.53 1.14
CA LEU A 284 5.46 20.23 2.13
C LEU A 284 6.00 21.65 2.42
N MET A 285 7.32 21.80 2.55
CA MET A 285 7.96 23.10 2.76
C MET A 285 7.78 24.02 1.55
N GLU A 286 7.92 23.48 0.33
CA GLU A 286 7.70 24.20 -0.92
C GLU A 286 6.25 24.63 -1.06
N ALA A 287 5.28 23.75 -0.76
CA ALA A 287 3.86 24.04 -0.78
C ALA A 287 3.47 25.11 0.27
N ALA A 288 4.12 25.10 1.43
CA ALA A 288 3.94 26.11 2.48
C ALA A 288 4.68 27.44 2.20
N GLY A 289 5.50 27.49 1.14
CA GLY A 289 6.30 28.68 0.81
C GLY A 289 7.40 29.01 1.82
N VAL A 290 7.87 28.00 2.59
CA VAL A 290 8.87 28.18 3.64
C VAL A 290 10.18 27.51 3.27
N SER A 291 11.29 28.18 3.52
CA SER A 291 12.64 27.66 3.26
C SER A 291 13.30 27.03 4.49
N LYS A 292 12.75 27.23 5.68
CA LYS A 292 13.25 26.66 6.92
C LYS A 292 12.12 26.29 7.86
N TRP A 293 12.16 25.05 8.38
CA TRP A 293 11.38 24.60 9.54
C TRP A 293 12.34 24.23 10.66
N GLU A 294 12.00 24.59 11.87
CA GLU A 294 12.78 24.32 13.06
C GLU A 294 11.88 23.98 14.24
N CYS A 295 12.20 22.90 14.94
CA CYS A 295 11.60 22.53 16.22
C CYS A 295 12.67 21.94 17.12
N ASP A 296 12.32 21.57 18.34
CA ASP A 296 13.26 21.02 19.34
C ASP A 296 13.97 19.73 18.89
N GLN A 297 13.40 19.02 17.90
CA GLN A 297 13.90 17.71 17.45
C GLN A 297 14.67 17.77 16.14
N PHE A 298 14.38 18.74 15.24
CA PHE A 298 15.07 18.85 13.96
C PHE A 298 15.00 20.24 13.35
N THR A 299 15.90 20.50 12.44
CA THR A 299 15.86 21.64 11.52
C THR A 299 15.87 21.10 10.08
N ALA A 300 14.92 21.55 9.26
CA ALA A 300 14.88 21.28 7.83
C ALA A 300 15.06 22.60 7.06
N THR A 301 15.90 22.61 6.04
CA THR A 301 16.18 23.79 5.23
C THR A 301 16.25 23.44 3.75
N ILE A 302 15.55 24.22 2.92
CA ILE A 302 15.68 24.17 1.46
C ILE A 302 16.70 25.25 1.07
N GLY A 303 17.84 24.81 0.55
CA GLY A 303 18.88 25.70 0.02
C GLY A 303 18.39 26.45 -1.22
N LYS A 304 18.88 27.65 -1.42
CA LYS A 304 18.63 28.41 -2.66
C LYS A 304 19.25 27.66 -3.84
N ALA A 305 18.54 27.65 -4.97
CA ALA A 305 19.12 27.19 -6.22
C ALA A 305 20.39 28.03 -6.54
N SER A 306 21.47 27.35 -6.87
CA SER A 306 22.70 28.01 -7.29
C SER A 306 23.12 27.46 -8.65
N GLU A 307 23.51 28.36 -9.53
CA GLU A 307 24.15 27.95 -10.77
C GLU A 307 25.65 27.68 -10.48
N SER A 308 26.10 26.52 -10.93
CA SER A 308 27.53 26.19 -10.89
C SER A 308 28.03 25.92 -12.30
N THR A 309 29.17 26.53 -12.63
CA THR A 309 29.85 26.22 -13.88
C THR A 309 30.73 25.00 -13.64
N THR A 310 30.49 23.94 -14.37
CA THR A 310 31.34 22.74 -14.34
C THR A 310 32.11 22.61 -15.64
N PHE A 311 33.36 22.17 -15.53
CA PHE A 311 34.16 21.89 -16.70
C PHE A 311 33.66 20.65 -17.43
N ASP A 312 33.24 20.79 -18.70
CA ASP A 312 32.85 19.67 -19.55
C ASP A 312 34.10 18.95 -20.08
N SER A 313 34.55 18.00 -19.29
CA SER A 313 35.72 17.20 -19.63
C SER A 313 35.59 16.36 -20.88
N LYS A 314 34.35 15.97 -21.25
CA LYS A 314 34.07 15.16 -22.47
C LYS A 314 34.19 16.04 -23.72
N LEU A 315 33.60 17.22 -23.71
CA LEU A 315 33.71 18.17 -24.79
C LEU A 315 35.18 18.63 -24.97
N PHE A 316 35.84 18.93 -23.87
CA PHE A 316 37.26 19.33 -23.89
C PHE A 316 38.17 18.20 -24.42
N GLN A 317 37.90 16.95 -24.06
CA GLN A 317 38.63 15.80 -24.60
C GLN A 317 38.40 15.60 -26.10
N ALA A 318 37.20 15.89 -26.60
CA ALA A 318 36.88 15.79 -28.02
C ALA A 318 37.61 16.91 -28.82
N ASP A 319 37.58 18.13 -28.32
CA ASP A 319 38.14 19.31 -29.01
C ASP A 319 39.66 19.43 -28.88
N HIS A 320 40.21 18.95 -27.74
CA HIS A 320 41.63 19.10 -27.39
C HIS A 320 42.23 17.79 -26.84
N PRO A 321 42.30 16.69 -27.61
CA PRO A 321 42.64 15.37 -27.10
C PRO A 321 44.08 15.27 -26.56
N ASP A 322 45.01 15.96 -27.18
CA ASP A 322 46.42 15.92 -26.73
C ASP A 322 46.66 16.78 -25.49
N LEU A 323 46.01 17.93 -25.40
CA LEU A 323 46.05 18.76 -24.20
C LEU A 323 45.37 18.03 -23.02
N TYR A 324 44.26 17.38 -23.26
CA TYR A 324 43.57 16.58 -22.23
C TYR A 324 44.47 15.50 -21.65
N LYS A 325 45.22 14.77 -22.50
CA LYS A 325 46.18 13.72 -22.06
C LYS A 325 47.30 14.26 -21.14
N GLN A 326 47.79 15.47 -21.42
CA GLN A 326 48.85 16.08 -20.61
C GLN A 326 48.41 16.38 -19.16
N TYR A 327 47.12 16.64 -18.96
CA TYR A 327 46.56 17.00 -17.64
C TYR A 327 45.87 15.84 -16.94
N LEU A 328 45.90 14.61 -17.49
CA LEU A 328 45.39 13.43 -16.82
C LEU A 328 46.23 13.04 -15.61
N LYS A 329 45.63 13.05 -14.44
CA LYS A 329 46.22 12.52 -13.21
C LYS A 329 45.69 11.14 -12.90
N LYS A 330 46.58 10.14 -12.86
CA LYS A 330 46.20 8.82 -12.35
C LYS A 330 46.04 8.87 -10.83
N THR A 331 44.85 8.57 -10.35
CA THR A 331 44.56 8.43 -8.92
C THR A 331 43.99 7.06 -8.66
N THR A 332 44.55 6.36 -7.68
CA THR A 332 44.00 5.08 -7.21
C THR A 332 42.89 5.38 -6.19
N ARG A 333 41.68 5.03 -6.49
CA ARG A 333 40.56 5.09 -5.53
C ARG A 333 40.31 3.71 -4.96
N LYS A 334 39.95 3.61 -3.67
CA LYS A 334 39.44 2.37 -3.11
C LYS A 334 38.18 1.99 -3.88
N GLY A 335 37.98 0.68 -4.10
CA GLY A 335 36.76 0.17 -4.71
C GLY A 335 35.52 0.67 -3.96
N SER A 336 34.48 0.99 -4.70
CA SER A 336 33.19 1.38 -4.08
C SER A 336 32.50 0.15 -3.54
N PHE A 337 32.03 0.23 -2.30
CA PHE A 337 31.11 -0.76 -1.74
C PHE A 337 29.69 -0.35 -2.15
N THR A 338 28.95 -1.25 -2.79
CA THR A 338 27.58 -1.01 -3.22
C THR A 338 26.70 -2.17 -2.76
N GLN A 339 25.56 -1.85 -2.18
CA GLN A 339 24.53 -2.79 -1.78
C GLN A 339 23.20 -2.38 -2.41
N LYS A 340 22.41 -3.34 -2.87
CA LYS A 340 21.10 -3.12 -3.49
C LYS A 340 20.12 -4.15 -2.97
N LEU A 341 18.88 -3.76 -2.76
CA LEU A 341 17.77 -4.69 -2.58
C LEU A 341 17.51 -5.38 -3.93
N LYS A 342 17.37 -6.69 -3.88
CA LYS A 342 16.88 -7.50 -5.03
C LYS A 342 15.36 -7.51 -5.07
#